data_9fc7c4ce8176221cd9510bc115a8beff
#
_entry.id   9fc7c4ce8176221cd9510bc115a8beff
#
_cell.length_a   1.000
_cell.length_b   1.000
_cell.length_c   1.000
_cell.angle_alpha   90.00
_cell.angle_beta   90.00
_cell.angle_gamma   90.00
#
_symmetry.space_group_name_H-M   'P 1'
#
loop_
_entity.id
_entity.type
_entity.pdbx_description
1 polymer ?
#
loop_
_entity_poly.entity_id
_entity_poly.type
_entity_poly.pdbx_seq_one_letter_code
_entity_poly.pdbx_strand_id
1 'polypeptide(L)'
;MNKLLAIRQEVIANLREVQAELGGTEDLEAEIARLDNEQTVTGKLLQELIDQNARVAQDQADYQQRYDEMFARYEAAEKALAEAQESLHQKEKRNEQTLDFISEIETMPDSITEFRTDYWGHLVEKITVYRKGTMTFAFACGVEVQI
;
A
#
# COMPACT_ATOMS: atom_id res chain seq x y z
N MET A 1 -8.51 1.05 -26.24
CA MET A 1 -8.65 2.45 -25.87
C MET A 1 -10.06 2.99 -26.19
N ASN A 2 -10.55 3.02 -27.44
CA ASN A 2 -11.88 3.60 -27.76
C ASN A 2 -13.06 2.94 -27.01
N LYS A 3 -13.01 1.65 -26.68
CA LYS A 3 -14.01 1.03 -25.79
C LYS A 3 -14.00 1.63 -24.39
N LEU A 4 -12.82 1.90 -23.83
CA LEU A 4 -12.67 2.57 -22.54
C LEU A 4 -13.25 4.00 -22.61
N LEU A 5 -12.94 4.74 -23.67
CA LEU A 5 -13.45 6.10 -23.85
C LEU A 5 -14.98 6.15 -24.00
N ALA A 6 -15.58 5.12 -24.63
CA ALA A 6 -17.04 5.01 -24.75
C ALA A 6 -17.75 4.85 -23.38
N ILE A 7 -17.09 4.24 -22.39
CA ILE A 7 -17.62 4.06 -21.02
C ILE A 7 -16.89 4.93 -19.99
N ARG A 8 -16.16 5.96 -20.44
CA ARG A 8 -15.30 6.82 -19.63
C ARG A 8 -15.96 7.32 -18.36
N GLN A 9 -17.15 7.87 -18.47
CA GLN A 9 -17.86 8.46 -17.34
C GLN A 9 -18.25 7.41 -16.29
N GLU A 10 -18.62 6.21 -16.72
CA GLU A 10 -18.91 5.09 -15.82
C GLU A 10 -17.65 4.61 -15.09
N VAL A 11 -16.53 4.48 -15.81
CA VAL A 11 -15.24 4.09 -15.23
C VAL A 11 -14.77 5.12 -14.20
N ILE A 12 -14.86 6.43 -14.51
CA ILE A 12 -14.49 7.49 -13.57
C ILE A 12 -15.37 7.46 -12.32
N ALA A 13 -16.70 7.31 -12.50
CA ALA A 13 -17.62 7.25 -11.37
C ALA A 13 -17.31 6.06 -10.45
N ASN A 14 -17.12 4.87 -11.01
CA ASN A 14 -16.77 3.67 -10.26
C ASN A 14 -15.40 3.80 -9.52
N LEU A 15 -14.39 4.38 -10.18
CA LEU A 15 -13.09 4.60 -9.55
C LEU A 15 -13.17 5.58 -8.40
N ARG A 16 -13.95 6.66 -8.53
CA ARG A 16 -14.16 7.63 -7.45
C ARG A 16 -14.92 7.02 -6.27
N GLU A 17 -15.90 6.16 -6.53
CA GLU A 17 -16.63 5.43 -5.51
C GLU A 17 -15.69 4.47 -4.74
N VAL A 18 -14.91 3.65 -5.45
CA VAL A 18 -13.91 2.77 -4.86
C VAL A 18 -12.86 3.55 -4.04
N GLN A 19 -12.41 4.70 -4.54
CA GLN A 19 -11.50 5.57 -3.79
C GLN A 19 -12.13 6.10 -2.51
N ALA A 20 -13.39 6.51 -2.54
CA ALA A 20 -14.09 7.01 -1.36
C ALA A 20 -14.28 5.91 -0.29
N GLU A 21 -14.52 4.67 -0.70
CA GLU A 21 -14.72 3.55 0.21
C GLU A 21 -13.42 2.94 0.74
N LEU A 22 -12.42 2.78 -0.12
CA LEU A 22 -11.19 2.03 0.19
C LEU A 22 -9.93 2.89 0.26
N GLY A 23 -9.99 4.14 -0.16
CA GLY A 23 -8.84 5.04 -0.28
C GLY A 23 -8.36 5.63 1.05
N GLY A 24 -9.18 5.60 2.12
CA GLY A 24 -8.82 6.14 3.44
C GLY A 24 -7.57 5.48 4.03
N THR A 25 -6.67 6.26 4.62
CA THR A 25 -5.41 5.81 5.23
C THR A 25 -5.42 5.88 6.75
N GLU A 26 -6.47 6.45 7.34
CA GLU A 26 -6.55 6.81 8.75
C GLU A 26 -6.35 5.62 9.69
N ASP A 27 -6.89 4.45 9.34
CA ASP A 27 -6.74 3.23 10.15
C ASP A 27 -5.28 2.73 10.15
N LEU A 28 -4.60 2.79 8.99
CA LEU A 28 -3.19 2.42 8.88
C LEU A 28 -2.29 3.42 9.59
N GLU A 29 -2.57 4.70 9.48
CA GLU A 29 -1.83 5.75 10.19
C GLU A 29 -1.98 5.61 11.72
N ALA A 30 -3.19 5.32 12.21
CA ALA A 30 -3.44 5.05 13.62
C ALA A 30 -2.70 3.78 14.11
N GLU A 31 -2.69 2.73 13.31
CA GLU A 31 -1.96 1.50 13.62
C GLU A 31 -0.44 1.71 13.63
N ILE A 32 0.10 2.46 12.67
CA ILE A 32 1.52 2.86 12.63
C ILE A 32 1.88 3.62 13.91
N ALA A 33 1.08 4.62 14.30
CA ALA A 33 1.32 5.40 15.51
C ALA A 33 1.29 4.53 16.78
N ARG A 34 0.39 3.55 16.85
CA ARG A 34 0.30 2.60 17.95
C ARG A 34 1.54 1.70 18.02
N LEU A 35 1.96 1.15 16.88
CA LEU A 35 3.12 0.25 16.79
C LEU A 35 4.45 0.97 17.07
N ASP A 36 4.62 2.18 16.57
CA ASP A 36 5.77 3.04 16.84
C ASP A 36 5.89 3.36 18.34
N ASN A 37 4.77 3.68 18.98
CA ASN A 37 4.75 3.88 20.43
C ASN A 37 5.08 2.58 21.18
N GLU A 38 4.56 1.43 20.77
CA GLU A 38 4.85 0.14 21.41
C GLU A 38 6.34 -0.22 21.29
N GLN A 39 6.93 -0.05 20.12
CA GLN A 39 8.36 -0.25 19.87
C GLN A 39 9.20 0.66 20.77
N THR A 40 8.85 1.95 20.82
CA THR A 40 9.55 2.94 21.64
C THR A 40 9.50 2.60 23.14
N VAL A 41 8.32 2.26 23.66
CA VAL A 41 8.12 1.93 25.07
C VAL A 41 8.86 0.64 25.41
N THR A 42 8.71 -0.40 24.58
CA THR A 42 9.38 -1.69 24.82
C THR A 42 10.90 -1.57 24.75
N GLY A 43 11.42 -0.76 23.82
CA GLY A 43 12.85 -0.47 23.73
C GLY A 43 13.42 0.22 24.98
N LYS A 44 12.67 1.20 25.54
CA LYS A 44 13.04 1.84 26.81
C LYS A 44 13.03 0.86 27.99
N LEU A 45 11.99 0.03 28.10
CA LEU A 45 11.89 -0.99 29.16
C LEU A 45 13.02 -2.02 29.05
N LEU A 46 13.39 -2.40 27.84
CA LEU A 46 14.53 -3.31 27.60
C LEU A 46 15.85 -2.68 28.07
N GLN A 47 16.07 -1.40 27.72
CA GLN A 47 17.26 -0.66 28.19
C GLN A 47 17.29 -0.53 29.72
N GLU A 48 16.16 -0.23 30.36
CA GLU A 48 16.06 -0.16 31.82
C GLU A 48 16.36 -1.51 32.47
N LEU A 49 15.89 -2.61 31.91
CA LEU A 49 16.18 -3.96 32.38
C LEU A 49 17.67 -4.29 32.32
N ILE A 50 18.33 -3.94 31.23
CA ILE A 50 19.79 -4.09 31.05
C ILE A 50 20.54 -3.27 32.09
N ASP A 51 20.15 -2.01 32.27
CA ASP A 51 20.82 -1.09 33.23
C ASP A 51 20.64 -1.55 34.69
N GLN A 52 19.47 -2.10 35.02
CA GLN A 52 19.23 -2.69 36.35
C GLN A 52 20.12 -3.92 36.59
N ASN A 53 20.22 -4.83 35.63
CA ASN A 53 21.04 -6.02 35.75
C ASN A 53 22.55 -5.67 35.89
N ALA A 54 22.99 -4.56 35.30
CA ALA A 54 24.39 -4.09 35.45
C ALA A 54 24.68 -3.50 36.82
N ARG A 55 23.66 -3.03 37.56
CA ARG A 55 23.86 -2.31 38.85
C ARG A 55 23.51 -3.13 40.08
N VAL A 56 22.61 -4.09 39.96
CA VAL A 56 22.07 -4.86 41.05
C VAL A 56 22.17 -6.34 40.73
N ALA A 57 22.70 -7.14 41.68
CA ALA A 57 22.74 -8.59 41.54
C ALA A 57 21.30 -9.14 41.46
N GLN A 58 20.97 -9.79 40.35
CA GLN A 58 19.66 -10.41 40.08
C GLN A 58 19.85 -11.92 39.84
N ASP A 59 18.72 -12.67 39.94
CA ASP A 59 18.69 -14.03 39.43
C ASP A 59 18.83 -13.97 37.89
N GLN A 60 19.88 -14.63 37.40
CA GLN A 60 20.18 -14.56 35.96
C GLN A 60 19.16 -15.31 35.08
N ALA A 61 18.49 -16.33 35.62
CA ALA A 61 17.47 -17.06 34.91
C ALA A 61 16.21 -16.20 34.76
N ASP A 62 15.78 -15.51 35.81
CA ASP A 62 14.66 -14.56 35.78
C ASP A 62 14.97 -13.37 34.85
N TYR A 63 16.17 -12.81 34.94
CA TYR A 63 16.60 -11.75 34.05
C TYR A 63 16.53 -12.20 32.58
N GLN A 64 17.08 -13.36 32.25
CA GLN A 64 17.10 -13.85 30.87
C GLN A 64 15.69 -14.07 30.33
N GLN A 65 14.80 -14.67 31.14
CA GLN A 65 13.41 -14.85 30.71
C GLN A 65 12.73 -13.50 30.40
N ARG A 66 12.85 -12.52 31.29
CA ARG A 66 12.25 -11.19 31.11
C ARG A 66 12.85 -10.44 29.92
N TYR A 67 14.15 -10.60 29.70
CA TYR A 67 14.81 -10.03 28.53
C TYR A 67 14.27 -10.63 27.22
N ASP A 68 14.18 -11.96 27.14
CA ASP A 68 13.72 -12.66 25.95
C ASP A 68 12.25 -12.31 25.64
N GLU A 69 11.40 -12.23 26.66
CA GLU A 69 10.01 -11.81 26.47
C GLU A 69 9.87 -10.37 25.97
N MET A 70 10.64 -9.43 26.52
CA MET A 70 10.63 -8.03 26.06
C MET A 70 11.24 -7.88 24.68
N PHE A 71 12.33 -8.58 24.40
CA PHE A 71 12.99 -8.54 23.11
C PHE A 71 12.08 -9.08 22.02
N ALA A 72 11.39 -10.20 22.27
CA ALA A 72 10.40 -10.74 21.34
C ALA A 72 9.25 -9.75 21.05
N ARG A 73 8.80 -9.00 22.05
CA ARG A 73 7.77 -7.95 21.86
C ARG A 73 8.32 -6.79 21.01
N TYR A 74 9.56 -6.37 21.27
CA TYR A 74 10.20 -5.32 20.49
C TYR A 74 10.33 -5.72 19.01
N GLU A 75 10.85 -6.90 18.73
CA GLU A 75 10.99 -7.42 17.36
C GLU A 75 9.62 -7.57 16.66
N ALA A 76 8.61 -8.04 17.39
CA ALA A 76 7.26 -8.16 16.83
C ALA A 76 6.66 -6.80 16.45
N ALA A 77 6.85 -5.79 17.31
CA ALA A 77 6.39 -4.43 17.04
C ALA A 77 7.16 -3.80 15.86
N GLU A 78 8.47 -3.98 15.80
CA GLU A 78 9.32 -3.50 14.69
C GLU A 78 8.88 -4.09 13.36
N LYS A 79 8.68 -5.40 13.30
CA LYS A 79 8.22 -6.08 12.09
C LYS A 79 6.82 -5.62 11.66
N ALA A 80 5.88 -5.56 12.60
CA ALA A 80 4.52 -5.12 12.32
C ALA A 80 4.48 -3.64 11.86
N LEU A 81 5.32 -2.78 12.44
CA LEU A 81 5.47 -1.39 12.02
C LEU A 81 5.95 -1.28 10.57
N ALA A 82 6.98 -2.05 10.21
CA ALA A 82 7.50 -2.06 8.83
C ALA A 82 6.44 -2.55 7.83
N GLU A 83 5.68 -3.59 8.18
CA GLU A 83 4.59 -4.13 7.35
C GLU A 83 3.44 -3.11 7.18
N ALA A 84 3.07 -2.40 8.25
CA ALA A 84 2.04 -1.37 8.20
C ALA A 84 2.48 -0.14 7.36
N GLN A 85 3.73 0.29 7.50
CA GLN A 85 4.30 1.38 6.69
C GLN A 85 4.35 1.03 5.20
N GLU A 86 4.75 -0.19 4.86
CA GLU A 86 4.74 -0.67 3.47
C GLU A 86 3.31 -0.71 2.92
N SER A 87 2.34 -1.19 3.72
CA SER A 87 0.92 -1.22 3.34
C SER A 87 0.36 0.19 3.08
N LEU A 88 0.73 1.17 3.92
CA LEU A 88 0.36 2.57 3.73
C LEU A 88 0.95 3.11 2.42
N HIS A 89 2.24 2.91 2.20
CA HIS A 89 2.91 3.37 0.98
C HIS A 89 2.29 2.77 -0.30
N GLN A 90 1.97 1.47 -0.29
CA GLN A 90 1.29 0.79 -1.41
C GLN A 90 -0.09 1.38 -1.67
N LYS A 91 -0.83 1.72 -0.62
CA LYS A 91 -2.17 2.30 -0.71
C LYS A 91 -2.13 3.73 -1.25
N GLU A 92 -1.23 4.55 -0.75
CA GLU A 92 -1.00 5.93 -1.25
C GLU A 92 -0.62 5.93 -2.73
N LYS A 93 0.34 5.08 -3.11
CA LYS A 93 0.76 4.92 -4.50
C LYS A 93 -0.40 4.51 -5.42
N ARG A 94 -1.25 3.58 -4.98
CA ARG A 94 -2.43 3.17 -5.75
C ARG A 94 -3.43 4.32 -5.88
N ASN A 95 -3.65 5.08 -4.82
CA ASN A 95 -4.53 6.24 -4.86
C ASN A 95 -4.02 7.30 -5.85
N GLU A 96 -2.73 7.61 -5.83
CA GLU A 96 -2.08 8.53 -6.76
C GLU A 96 -2.25 8.04 -8.21
N GLN A 97 -1.91 6.79 -8.50
CA GLN A 97 -2.08 6.20 -9.83
C GLN A 97 -3.53 6.24 -10.33
N THR A 98 -4.50 6.08 -9.42
CA THR A 98 -5.92 6.15 -9.78
C THR A 98 -6.33 7.58 -10.12
N LEU A 99 -5.85 8.57 -9.37
CA LEU A 99 -6.11 9.99 -9.65
C LEU A 99 -5.48 10.43 -10.97
N ASP A 100 -4.25 10.03 -11.23
CA ASP A 100 -3.55 10.30 -12.47
C ASP A 100 -4.30 9.70 -13.66
N PHE A 101 -4.73 8.44 -13.54
CA PHE A 101 -5.53 7.78 -14.56
C PHE A 101 -6.85 8.52 -14.84
N ILE A 102 -7.58 8.90 -13.80
CA ILE A 102 -8.83 9.67 -13.94
C ILE A 102 -8.57 10.99 -14.69
N SER A 103 -7.56 11.75 -14.25
CA SER A 103 -7.18 13.02 -14.85
C SER A 103 -6.83 12.86 -16.33
N GLU A 104 -6.09 11.81 -16.68
CA GLU A 104 -5.65 11.57 -18.03
C GLU A 104 -6.82 11.17 -18.95
N ILE A 105 -7.70 10.26 -18.54
CA ILE A 105 -8.85 9.87 -19.36
C ILE A 105 -9.92 10.97 -19.46
N GLU A 106 -10.02 11.88 -18.48
CA GLU A 106 -10.90 13.06 -18.56
C GLU A 106 -10.47 14.03 -19.68
N THR A 107 -9.17 14.18 -19.89
CA THR A 107 -8.60 15.09 -20.89
C THR A 107 -8.50 14.50 -22.29
N MET A 108 -8.68 13.17 -22.43
CA MET A 108 -8.61 12.50 -23.73
C MET A 108 -9.79 12.87 -24.65
N PRO A 109 -9.56 12.91 -25.99
CA PRO A 109 -10.66 13.06 -26.95
C PRO A 109 -11.62 11.87 -26.89
N ASP A 110 -12.85 12.05 -27.40
CA ASP A 110 -13.89 11.01 -27.37
C ASP A 110 -13.52 9.77 -28.22
N SER A 111 -12.60 9.90 -29.15
CA SER A 111 -12.05 8.79 -29.91
C SER A 111 -10.60 9.04 -30.30
N ILE A 112 -9.80 7.97 -30.31
CA ILE A 112 -8.41 7.98 -30.74
C ILE A 112 -8.36 7.34 -32.13
N THR A 113 -7.96 8.12 -33.13
CA THR A 113 -7.82 7.70 -34.54
C THR A 113 -6.41 7.27 -34.89
N GLU A 114 -5.40 7.75 -34.12
CA GLU A 114 -3.99 7.44 -34.34
C GLU A 114 -3.38 6.82 -33.08
N PHE A 115 -2.44 5.88 -33.28
CA PHE A 115 -1.69 5.31 -32.18
C PHE A 115 -0.71 6.35 -31.61
N ARG A 116 -0.84 6.62 -30.31
CA ARG A 116 0.06 7.52 -29.57
C ARG A 116 0.73 6.77 -28.43
N THR A 117 2.05 6.67 -28.47
CA THR A 117 2.85 5.94 -27.48
C THR A 117 2.75 6.53 -26.07
N ASP A 118 2.57 7.85 -25.96
CA ASP A 118 2.37 8.55 -24.68
C ASP A 118 1.14 8.03 -23.92
N TYR A 119 -0.01 7.86 -24.57
CA TYR A 119 -1.21 7.31 -23.92
C TYR A 119 -1.02 5.85 -23.46
N TRP A 120 -0.26 5.06 -24.21
CA TRP A 120 -0.04 3.66 -23.86
C TRP A 120 0.96 3.48 -22.74
N GLY A 121 2.03 4.28 -22.73
CA GLY A 121 3.11 4.15 -21.74
C GLY A 121 2.70 4.56 -20.32
N HIS A 122 1.75 5.48 -20.20
CA HIS A 122 1.28 5.98 -18.89
C HIS A 122 0.06 5.23 -18.34
N LEU A 123 -0.81 4.75 -19.22
CA LEU A 123 -2.10 4.19 -18.81
C LEU A 123 -2.12 2.67 -18.74
N VAL A 124 -1.42 1.99 -19.64
CA VAL A 124 -1.50 0.52 -19.76
C VAL A 124 -0.33 -0.13 -19.05
N GLU A 125 -0.63 -0.91 -18.02
CA GLU A 125 0.37 -1.69 -17.28
C GLU A 125 0.71 -2.99 -18.01
N LYS A 126 -0.33 -3.71 -18.50
CA LYS A 126 -0.18 -5.02 -19.10
C LYS A 126 -1.22 -5.29 -20.18
N ILE A 127 -0.79 -5.97 -21.24
CA ILE A 127 -1.68 -6.53 -22.26
C ILE A 127 -1.56 -8.05 -22.25
N THR A 128 -2.67 -8.75 -22.05
CA THR A 128 -2.73 -10.21 -22.11
C THR A 128 -3.46 -10.62 -23.39
N VAL A 129 -2.78 -11.38 -24.23
CA VAL A 129 -3.35 -11.90 -25.49
C VAL A 129 -3.71 -13.37 -25.33
N TYR A 130 -4.96 -13.72 -25.61
CA TYR A 130 -5.47 -15.08 -25.52
C TYR A 130 -5.50 -15.77 -26.88
N ARG A 131 -5.45 -17.11 -26.89
CA ARG A 131 -5.38 -17.93 -28.11
C ARG A 131 -6.49 -17.69 -29.13
N LYS A 132 -7.64 -17.15 -28.71
CA LYS A 132 -8.80 -16.86 -29.58
C LYS A 132 -8.79 -15.43 -30.14
N GLY A 133 -7.70 -14.69 -30.00
CA GLY A 133 -7.58 -13.31 -30.45
C GLY A 133 -8.22 -12.27 -29.50
N THR A 134 -8.78 -12.71 -28.37
CA THR A 134 -9.24 -11.82 -27.31
C THR A 134 -8.03 -11.22 -26.58
N MET A 135 -8.09 -9.93 -26.29
CA MET A 135 -7.06 -9.21 -25.54
C MET A 135 -7.66 -8.55 -24.30
N THR A 136 -6.97 -8.65 -23.18
CA THR A 136 -7.28 -7.89 -21.96
C THR A 136 -6.19 -6.84 -21.72
N PHE A 137 -6.63 -5.61 -21.57
CA PHE A 137 -5.79 -4.47 -21.21
C PHE A 137 -5.98 -4.21 -19.73
N ALA A 138 -4.92 -4.39 -18.94
CA ALA A 138 -4.88 -3.99 -17.55
C ALA A 138 -4.24 -2.59 -17.46
N PHE A 139 -4.93 -1.66 -16.83
CA PHE A 139 -4.49 -0.29 -16.64
C PHE A 139 -3.82 -0.12 -15.27
N ALA A 140 -2.93 0.85 -15.14
CA ALA A 140 -2.15 1.11 -13.94
C ALA A 140 -3.01 1.32 -12.66
N CYS A 141 -4.24 1.78 -12.82
CA CYS A 141 -5.24 1.91 -11.75
C CYS A 141 -5.96 0.61 -11.37
N GLY A 142 -5.66 -0.52 -12.04
CA GLY A 142 -6.29 -1.83 -11.82
C GLY A 142 -7.57 -2.08 -12.61
N VAL A 143 -8.02 -1.14 -13.46
CA VAL A 143 -9.14 -1.38 -14.40
C VAL A 143 -8.70 -2.35 -15.48
N GLU A 144 -9.56 -3.31 -15.83
CA GLU A 144 -9.34 -4.23 -16.95
C GLU A 144 -10.42 -4.07 -18.01
N VAL A 145 -10.00 -4.01 -19.28
CA VAL A 145 -10.91 -3.94 -20.44
C VAL A 145 -10.56 -5.05 -21.41
N GLN A 146 -11.56 -5.90 -21.71
CA GLN A 146 -11.44 -6.99 -22.67
C GLN A 146 -11.97 -6.58 -24.06
N ILE A 147 -11.24 -6.94 -25.12
CA ILE A 147 -11.62 -6.74 -26.52
C ILE A 147 -11.42 -8.00 -27.34
#